data_718ff1547f145371d131164ceb5fe846
#
_entry.id   718ff1547f145371d131164ceb5fe846
#
_cell.length_a   1.000
_cell.length_b   1.000
_cell.length_c   1.000
_cell.angle_alpha   90.00
_cell.angle_beta   90.00
_cell.angle_gamma   90.00
#
_symmetry.space_group_name_H-M   'P 1'
#
loop_
_entity.id
_entity.type
_entity.pdbx_description
1 polymer ?
#
loop_
_entity_poly.entity_id
_entity_poly.type
_entity_poly.pdbx_seq_one_letter_code
_entity_poly.pdbx_strand_id
1 'polypeptide(L)'
;MKRTFRRRGAVLAAALVLLCAVSFADRGGPASFEATGWALLPPAVAIVLAFATKEVYSSLLAGCVVGALLTEGFAPWRSFETLFLTLMEGIDLKIFFFDVLLGAIVVLFARSGGSRAFGEWASRRVRSRRGAVTATAGLGCLIFLDDYFNCLTVGAIMQPITDRCRVSREKLSFIIDATAAPVCILAPISSWAAAVSSYIPADYSHVNGFALFIQAIPYNFYALLMLWLVFLVALTGRDFGPMYRREQLALRQEPPRSETAPEGRDRPRGRAVDLLLPTACLIVAVVWGMAVLGRRSCREAGLALTASNVFANTDAPMALCFGCSVTLLVMALLYIPRGVMSFSGFVEGFLDGFKLITPALLVLTFAWGLKSFAARLGTAAFVRELFDGRETLTALFPLALFLVGGVLAFATGTSWGTMGILIPVAVPVFAGSPLLPMAVAAVCAGAVMGDHCSPISDTSIMSSTGAGCDHMAHVNTQLWYGLAVAADCTVCYLLAPALGNPWVPLAIGAALVTGQVLSLIHISEPTRHAQ
;
A
#
# COMPACT_ATOMS: atom_id res chain seq x y z
N MET A 1 -0.02 3.24 -30.34
CA MET A 1 0.87 2.48 -29.47
C MET A 1 2.34 2.46 -29.90
N LYS A 2 2.75 2.05 -31.10
CA LYS A 2 4.17 2.00 -31.55
C LYS A 2 4.92 3.35 -31.57
N ARG A 3 4.26 4.50 -31.83
CA ARG A 3 4.91 5.84 -31.85
C ARG A 3 5.22 6.40 -30.44
N THR A 4 4.39 6.09 -29.47
CA THR A 4 4.60 6.47 -28.05
C THR A 4 5.74 5.67 -27.42
N PHE A 5 5.86 4.37 -27.74
CA PHE A 5 6.96 3.52 -27.27
C PHE A 5 8.32 3.99 -27.83
N ARG A 6 8.38 4.38 -29.12
CA ARG A 6 9.59 4.94 -29.73
C ARG A 6 10.01 6.30 -29.12
N ARG A 7 9.05 7.17 -28.76
CA ARG A 7 9.36 8.45 -28.08
C ARG A 7 9.87 8.23 -26.66
N ARG A 8 9.29 7.27 -25.92
CA ARG A 8 9.72 6.94 -24.56
C ARG A 8 11.12 6.33 -24.53
N GLY A 9 11.41 5.40 -25.44
CA GLY A 9 12.75 4.83 -25.61
C GLY A 9 13.80 5.88 -26.03
N ALA A 10 13.42 6.86 -26.86
CA ALA A 10 14.30 7.95 -27.25
C ALA A 10 14.60 8.92 -26.10
N VAL A 11 13.65 9.20 -25.21
CA VAL A 11 13.86 10.02 -24.00
C VAL A 11 14.78 9.31 -23.01
N LEU A 12 14.59 8.01 -22.80
CA LEU A 12 15.49 7.20 -21.96
C LEU A 12 16.89 7.10 -22.55
N ALA A 13 17.01 6.88 -23.86
CA ALA A 13 18.29 6.86 -24.54
C ALA A 13 18.96 8.24 -24.53
N ALA A 14 18.21 9.33 -24.70
CA ALA A 14 18.74 10.69 -24.63
C ALA A 14 19.17 11.05 -23.19
N ALA A 15 18.43 10.65 -22.17
CA ALA A 15 18.81 10.82 -20.77
C ALA A 15 20.07 10.02 -20.42
N LEU A 16 20.18 8.77 -20.89
CA LEU A 16 21.39 7.95 -20.76
C LEU A 16 22.58 8.53 -21.51
N VAL A 17 22.39 9.02 -22.74
CA VAL A 17 23.44 9.66 -23.53
C VAL A 17 23.86 11.00 -22.90
N LEU A 18 22.93 11.77 -22.33
CA LEU A 18 23.24 13.00 -21.61
C LEU A 18 24.01 12.69 -20.30
N LEU A 19 23.62 11.67 -19.57
CA LEU A 19 24.34 11.15 -18.42
C LEU A 19 25.75 10.65 -18.79
N CYS A 20 25.90 9.91 -19.89
CA CYS A 20 27.19 9.50 -20.42
C CYS A 20 28.02 10.71 -20.91
N ALA A 21 27.42 11.69 -21.57
CA ALA A 21 28.13 12.90 -22.05
C ALA A 21 28.61 13.78 -20.89
N VAL A 22 27.82 13.92 -19.83
CA VAL A 22 28.22 14.57 -18.56
C VAL A 22 29.35 13.78 -17.88
N SER A 23 29.38 12.44 -18.03
CA SER A 23 30.45 11.57 -17.50
C SER A 23 31.82 11.83 -18.09
N PHE A 24 31.89 12.40 -19.29
CA PHE A 24 33.16 12.77 -19.93
C PHE A 24 33.63 14.19 -19.60
N ALA A 25 32.79 15.00 -18.95
CA ALA A 25 33.03 16.43 -18.82
C ALA A 25 33.69 16.87 -17.52
N ASP A 26 33.74 16.03 -16.44
CA ASP A 26 34.41 16.46 -15.23
C ASP A 26 35.01 15.33 -14.38
N ARG A 27 36.03 15.74 -13.61
CA ARG A 27 37.03 14.96 -12.89
C ARG A 27 36.98 15.21 -11.38
N GLY A 28 35.80 15.48 -10.85
CA GLY A 28 35.60 15.56 -9.41
C GLY A 28 35.71 14.17 -8.76
N GLY A 29 36.49 14.04 -7.71
CA GLY A 29 36.49 12.82 -6.91
C GLY A 29 35.15 12.58 -6.22
N PRO A 30 34.85 11.37 -5.72
CA PRO A 30 33.56 11.01 -5.09
C PRO A 30 33.13 11.97 -3.95
N ALA A 31 34.06 12.57 -3.24
CA ALA A 31 33.79 13.52 -2.16
C ALA A 31 33.15 14.85 -2.61
N SER A 32 33.10 15.16 -3.90
CA SER A 32 32.57 16.45 -4.39
C SER A 32 31.05 16.52 -4.42
N PHE A 33 30.34 15.39 -4.33
CA PHE A 33 28.89 15.31 -4.41
C PHE A 33 28.23 15.00 -3.06
N GLU A 34 29.01 14.55 -2.08
CA GLU A 34 28.52 14.14 -0.76
C GLU A 34 28.00 15.34 0.03
N ALA A 35 26.87 15.17 0.70
CA ALA A 35 26.17 16.19 1.50
C ALA A 35 25.91 17.51 0.77
N THR A 36 25.73 17.47 -0.55
CA THR A 36 25.42 18.64 -1.40
C THR A 36 24.03 18.47 -2.04
N GLY A 37 23.56 19.51 -2.76
CA GLY A 37 22.31 19.44 -3.52
C GLY A 37 22.27 18.28 -4.54
N TRP A 38 23.41 17.78 -4.99
CA TRP A 38 23.51 16.62 -5.89
C TRP A 38 23.06 15.32 -5.21
N ALA A 39 23.11 15.25 -3.89
CA ALA A 39 22.61 14.09 -3.14
C ALA A 39 21.09 13.87 -3.32
N LEU A 40 20.33 14.90 -3.72
CA LEU A 40 18.91 14.78 -4.06
C LEU A 40 18.66 14.32 -5.50
N LEU A 41 19.69 14.27 -6.35
CA LEU A 41 19.49 13.93 -7.76
C LEU A 41 18.97 12.51 -7.99
N PRO A 42 19.43 11.45 -7.30
CA PRO A 42 18.89 10.10 -7.47
C PRO A 42 17.39 10.00 -7.22
N PRO A 43 16.84 10.44 -6.07
CA PRO A 43 15.39 10.42 -5.86
C PRO A 43 14.65 11.39 -6.80
N ALA A 44 15.23 12.55 -7.14
CA ALA A 44 14.62 13.48 -8.08
C ALA A 44 14.48 12.86 -9.49
N VAL A 45 15.50 12.16 -9.97
CA VAL A 45 15.46 11.44 -11.27
C VAL A 45 14.40 10.34 -11.22
N ALA A 46 14.33 9.56 -10.14
CA ALA A 46 13.30 8.55 -9.97
C ALA A 46 11.89 9.17 -10.05
N ILE A 47 11.65 10.28 -9.35
CA ILE A 47 10.37 11.01 -9.38
C ILE A 47 10.05 11.53 -10.79
N VAL A 48 10.97 12.26 -11.41
CA VAL A 48 10.75 12.89 -12.74
C VAL A 48 10.49 11.83 -13.80
N LEU A 49 11.27 10.74 -13.79
CA LEU A 49 11.07 9.64 -14.75
C LEU A 49 9.76 8.90 -14.49
N ALA A 50 9.38 8.67 -13.23
CA ALA A 50 8.11 8.06 -12.89
C ALA A 50 6.92 8.87 -13.44
N PHE A 51 6.95 10.19 -13.30
CA PHE A 51 5.96 11.08 -13.92
C PHE A 51 5.96 11.04 -15.46
N ALA A 52 7.15 11.05 -16.06
CA ALA A 52 7.28 11.11 -17.51
C ALA A 52 6.92 9.79 -18.20
N THR A 53 7.32 8.66 -17.61
CA THR A 53 7.18 7.33 -18.20
C THR A 53 5.92 6.61 -17.73
N LYS A 54 5.39 6.97 -16.56
CA LYS A 54 4.34 6.25 -15.82
C LYS A 54 4.76 4.81 -15.51
N GLU A 55 6.04 4.62 -15.19
CA GLU A 55 6.62 3.31 -14.96
C GLU A 55 7.62 3.41 -13.79
N VAL A 56 7.38 2.67 -12.72
CA VAL A 56 8.10 2.81 -11.45
C VAL A 56 9.41 2.03 -11.43
N TYR A 57 9.46 0.82 -12.03
CA TYR A 57 10.64 -0.06 -11.95
C TYR A 57 11.86 0.56 -12.60
N SER A 58 11.71 0.99 -13.87
CA SER A 58 12.79 1.65 -14.61
C SER A 58 13.17 3.00 -14.01
N SER A 59 12.21 3.69 -13.41
CA SER A 59 12.45 5.00 -12.77
C SER A 59 13.28 4.85 -11.50
N LEU A 60 12.95 3.89 -10.63
CA LEU A 60 13.74 3.58 -9.44
C LEU A 60 15.14 3.08 -9.82
N LEU A 61 15.24 2.17 -10.80
CA LEU A 61 16.52 1.68 -11.31
C LEU A 61 17.37 2.84 -11.87
N ALA A 62 16.79 3.77 -12.63
CA ALA A 62 17.49 4.95 -13.14
C ALA A 62 18.00 5.84 -11.98
N GLY A 63 17.21 6.02 -10.92
CA GLY A 63 17.66 6.69 -9.71
C GLY A 63 18.87 5.99 -9.08
N CYS A 64 18.86 4.65 -8.98
CA CYS A 64 20.01 3.87 -8.50
C CYS A 64 21.25 4.04 -9.39
N VAL A 65 21.07 4.02 -10.71
CA VAL A 65 22.19 4.24 -11.68
C VAL A 65 22.80 5.63 -11.47
N VAL A 66 21.98 6.66 -11.33
CA VAL A 66 22.46 8.02 -11.04
C VAL A 66 23.19 8.08 -9.70
N GLY A 67 22.64 7.41 -8.67
CA GLY A 67 23.28 7.28 -7.38
C GLY A 67 24.68 6.64 -7.47
N ALA A 68 24.81 5.54 -8.21
CA ALA A 68 26.09 4.87 -8.42
C ALA A 68 27.10 5.74 -9.19
N LEU A 69 26.64 6.47 -10.24
CA LEU A 69 27.47 7.40 -11.00
C LEU A 69 28.02 8.53 -10.12
N LEU A 70 27.19 9.15 -9.30
CA LEU A 70 27.62 10.20 -8.38
C LEU A 70 28.56 9.69 -7.30
N THR A 71 28.29 8.52 -6.73
CA THR A 71 29.14 7.91 -5.69
C THR A 71 30.54 7.61 -6.21
N GLU A 72 30.67 7.17 -7.47
CA GLU A 72 31.94 6.77 -8.08
C GLU A 72 32.58 7.87 -8.97
N GLY A 73 32.07 9.12 -8.90
CA GLY A 73 32.61 10.23 -9.70
C GLY A 73 32.56 9.96 -11.20
N PHE A 74 31.48 9.34 -11.68
CA PHE A 74 31.23 8.97 -13.08
C PHE A 74 32.23 7.97 -13.68
N ALA A 75 32.95 7.15 -12.88
CA ALA A 75 33.79 6.07 -13.37
C ALA A 75 32.91 4.88 -13.82
N PRO A 76 32.79 4.56 -15.14
CA PRO A 76 31.74 3.67 -15.64
C PRO A 76 31.79 2.26 -15.05
N TRP A 77 32.97 1.66 -14.99
CA TRP A 77 33.11 0.31 -14.45
C TRP A 77 32.84 0.24 -12.95
N ARG A 78 33.39 1.18 -12.18
CA ARG A 78 33.15 1.26 -10.74
C ARG A 78 31.68 1.53 -10.43
N SER A 79 31.05 2.42 -11.18
CA SER A 79 29.60 2.70 -11.01
C SER A 79 28.76 1.46 -11.28
N PHE A 80 29.10 0.65 -12.31
CA PHE A 80 28.42 -0.61 -12.57
C PHE A 80 28.60 -1.60 -11.41
N GLU A 81 29.81 -1.80 -10.94
CA GLU A 81 30.11 -2.69 -9.81
C GLU A 81 29.40 -2.22 -8.52
N THR A 82 29.51 -0.95 -8.18
CA THR A 82 28.86 -0.34 -7.03
C THR A 82 27.34 -0.41 -7.11
N LEU A 83 26.76 -0.27 -8.32
CA LEU A 83 25.31 -0.43 -8.51
C LEU A 83 24.85 -1.84 -8.06
N PHE A 84 25.47 -2.88 -8.59
CA PHE A 84 25.06 -4.26 -8.29
C PHE A 84 25.36 -4.64 -6.84
N LEU A 85 26.54 -4.30 -6.32
CA LEU A 85 26.88 -4.56 -4.92
C LEU A 85 25.90 -3.87 -3.97
N THR A 86 25.59 -2.60 -4.21
CA THR A 86 24.65 -1.84 -3.37
C THR A 86 23.22 -2.39 -3.46
N LEU A 87 22.76 -2.84 -4.64
CA LEU A 87 21.47 -3.49 -4.77
C LEU A 87 21.42 -4.81 -3.99
N MET A 88 22.48 -5.64 -4.09
CA MET A 88 22.55 -6.93 -3.40
C MET A 88 22.65 -6.76 -1.87
N GLU A 89 23.50 -5.85 -1.39
CA GLU A 89 23.65 -5.56 0.04
C GLU A 89 22.43 -4.86 0.65
N GLY A 90 21.69 -4.10 -0.17
CA GLY A 90 20.51 -3.36 0.26
C GLY A 90 19.29 -4.24 0.51
N ILE A 91 19.25 -5.48 0.00
CA ILE A 91 18.10 -6.37 0.15
C ILE A 91 17.92 -6.79 1.62
N ASP A 92 16.77 -6.46 2.20
CA ASP A 92 16.36 -7.02 3.49
C ASP A 92 15.78 -8.43 3.26
N LEU A 93 16.62 -9.44 3.44
CA LEU A 93 16.26 -10.83 3.22
C LEU A 93 15.11 -11.30 4.12
N LYS A 94 14.94 -10.74 5.34
CA LYS A 94 13.84 -11.13 6.22
C LYS A 94 12.51 -10.68 5.63
N ILE A 95 12.44 -9.45 5.14
CA ILE A 95 11.24 -8.91 4.49
C ILE A 95 11.00 -9.62 3.16
N PHE A 96 12.05 -9.85 2.36
CA PHE A 96 11.96 -10.60 1.11
C PHE A 96 11.32 -11.99 1.33
N PHE A 97 11.83 -12.77 2.30
CA PHE A 97 11.27 -14.07 2.61
C PHE A 97 9.87 -14.00 3.20
N PHE A 98 9.59 -13.02 4.05
CA PHE A 98 8.24 -12.80 4.57
C PHE A 98 7.23 -12.61 3.43
N ASP A 99 7.52 -11.74 2.47
CA ASP A 99 6.62 -11.46 1.34
C ASP A 99 6.40 -12.71 0.47
N VAL A 100 7.46 -13.50 0.22
CA VAL A 100 7.35 -14.77 -0.50
C VAL A 100 6.43 -15.76 0.22
N LEU A 101 6.59 -15.91 1.54
CA LEU A 101 5.74 -16.78 2.35
C LEU A 101 4.30 -16.29 2.41
N LEU A 102 4.11 -14.98 2.50
CA LEU A 102 2.79 -14.34 2.51
C LEU A 102 2.09 -14.55 1.16
N GLY A 103 2.77 -14.33 0.04
CA GLY A 103 2.23 -14.59 -1.29
C GLY A 103 1.79 -16.04 -1.47
N ALA A 104 2.55 -17.00 -0.92
CA ALA A 104 2.15 -18.41 -0.92
C ALA A 104 0.85 -18.63 -0.12
N ILE A 105 0.73 -18.05 1.08
CA ILE A 105 -0.49 -18.12 1.91
C ILE A 105 -1.69 -17.59 1.14
N VAL A 106 -1.55 -16.44 0.49
CA VAL A 106 -2.59 -15.78 -0.31
C VAL A 106 -3.12 -16.70 -1.41
N VAL A 107 -2.24 -17.27 -2.22
CA VAL A 107 -2.64 -18.19 -3.32
C VAL A 107 -3.26 -19.47 -2.77
N LEU A 108 -2.72 -20.03 -1.69
CA LEU A 108 -3.27 -21.23 -1.06
C LEU A 108 -4.66 -20.99 -0.46
N PHE A 109 -4.95 -19.80 0.10
CA PHE A 109 -6.30 -19.42 0.51
C PHE A 109 -7.27 -19.43 -0.69
N ALA A 110 -6.90 -18.81 -1.80
CA ALA A 110 -7.72 -18.78 -2.99
C ALA A 110 -8.00 -20.19 -3.53
N ARG A 111 -6.97 -21.04 -3.59
CA ARG A 111 -7.09 -22.44 -4.09
C ARG A 111 -7.86 -23.36 -3.16
N SER A 112 -7.86 -23.10 -1.86
CA SER A 112 -8.56 -23.96 -0.87
C SER A 112 -10.08 -23.97 -1.04
N GLY A 113 -10.65 -22.90 -1.63
CA GLY A 113 -12.08 -22.67 -1.69
C GLY A 113 -12.69 -22.20 -0.36
N GLY A 114 -11.87 -21.96 0.66
CA GLY A 114 -12.28 -21.48 1.99
C GLY A 114 -12.97 -20.12 1.92
N SER A 115 -12.45 -19.20 1.11
CA SER A 115 -13.02 -17.87 0.85
C SER A 115 -14.43 -17.98 0.28
N ARG A 116 -14.64 -18.85 -0.71
CA ARG A 116 -15.95 -19.10 -1.32
C ARG A 116 -16.94 -19.68 -0.30
N ALA A 117 -16.52 -20.70 0.47
CA ALA A 117 -17.38 -21.31 1.47
C ALA A 117 -17.79 -20.32 2.58
N PHE A 118 -16.89 -19.41 2.94
CA PHE A 118 -17.20 -18.30 3.85
C PHE A 118 -18.24 -17.37 3.23
N GLY A 119 -18.08 -17.01 1.95
CA GLY A 119 -19.03 -16.18 1.20
C GLY A 119 -20.43 -16.82 1.14
N GLU A 120 -20.52 -18.11 0.84
CA GLU A 120 -21.79 -18.85 0.84
C GLU A 120 -22.46 -18.86 2.22
N TRP A 121 -21.67 -18.98 3.30
CA TRP A 121 -22.19 -18.87 4.67
C TRP A 121 -22.69 -17.45 4.98
N ALA A 122 -21.94 -16.42 4.61
CA ALA A 122 -22.31 -15.01 4.79
C ALA A 122 -23.55 -14.64 3.96
N SER A 123 -23.67 -15.15 2.72
CA SER A 123 -24.76 -14.85 1.80
C SER A 123 -26.14 -15.27 2.32
N ARG A 124 -26.20 -16.33 3.14
CA ARG A 124 -27.45 -16.80 3.77
C ARG A 124 -27.99 -15.81 4.81
N ARG A 125 -27.14 -14.92 5.34
CA ARG A 125 -27.50 -13.94 6.37
C ARG A 125 -27.75 -12.55 5.79
N VAL A 126 -27.19 -12.23 4.63
CA VAL A 126 -27.33 -10.94 3.96
C VAL A 126 -28.59 -10.90 3.10
N ARG A 127 -29.59 -10.11 3.51
CA ARG A 127 -30.89 -10.02 2.85
C ARG A 127 -31.24 -8.62 2.37
N SER A 128 -30.43 -7.61 2.68
CA SER A 128 -30.71 -6.22 2.32
C SER A 128 -29.52 -5.60 1.60
N ARG A 129 -29.78 -4.55 0.80
CA ARG A 129 -28.76 -3.80 0.09
C ARG A 129 -27.72 -3.21 1.05
N ARG A 130 -28.16 -2.53 2.14
CA ARG A 130 -27.26 -2.01 3.16
C ARG A 130 -26.46 -3.13 3.82
N GLY A 131 -27.11 -4.25 4.11
CA GLY A 131 -26.43 -5.44 4.65
C GLY A 131 -25.33 -5.98 3.73
N ALA A 132 -25.58 -5.98 2.39
CA ALA A 132 -24.58 -6.42 1.41
C ALA A 132 -23.36 -5.48 1.40
N VAL A 133 -23.59 -4.17 1.35
CA VAL A 133 -22.54 -3.15 1.36
C VAL A 133 -21.73 -3.18 2.66
N THR A 134 -22.41 -3.23 3.82
CA THR A 134 -21.73 -3.33 5.14
C THR A 134 -20.95 -4.63 5.29
N ALA A 135 -21.51 -5.76 4.83
CA ALA A 135 -20.81 -7.04 4.86
C ALA A 135 -19.57 -7.04 3.96
N THR A 136 -19.63 -6.37 2.79
CA THR A 136 -18.47 -6.19 1.90
C THR A 136 -17.39 -5.40 2.61
N ALA A 137 -17.73 -4.26 3.22
CA ALA A 137 -16.77 -3.44 3.97
C ALA A 137 -16.17 -4.20 5.16
N GLY A 138 -17.00 -4.92 5.91
CA GLY A 138 -16.53 -5.76 7.03
C GLY A 138 -15.61 -6.89 6.59
N LEU A 139 -15.91 -7.54 5.47
CA LEU A 139 -15.05 -8.58 4.91
C LEU A 139 -13.72 -8.00 4.42
N GLY A 140 -13.75 -6.83 3.75
CA GLY A 140 -12.56 -6.11 3.35
C GLY A 140 -11.65 -5.78 4.55
N CYS A 141 -12.22 -5.30 5.64
CA CYS A 141 -11.46 -5.07 6.88
C CYS A 141 -10.92 -6.36 7.52
N LEU A 142 -11.57 -7.50 7.33
CA LEU A 142 -11.11 -8.79 7.86
C LEU A 142 -9.91 -9.35 7.09
N ILE A 143 -9.82 -9.04 5.79
CA ILE A 143 -8.75 -9.52 4.89
C ILE A 143 -7.69 -8.41 4.78
N PHE A 144 -6.93 -8.19 5.84
CA PHE A 144 -5.98 -7.08 5.97
C PHE A 144 -4.52 -7.45 5.70
N LEU A 145 -4.25 -8.69 5.34
CA LEU A 145 -2.87 -9.20 5.21
C LEU A 145 -2.16 -8.63 3.98
N ASP A 146 -2.90 -8.52 2.88
CA ASP A 146 -2.40 -8.10 1.59
C ASP A 146 -3.56 -7.50 0.77
N ASP A 147 -3.31 -6.40 0.08
CA ASP A 147 -4.31 -5.64 -0.66
C ASP A 147 -4.75 -6.33 -1.96
N TYR A 148 -3.83 -7.00 -2.68
CA TYR A 148 -4.18 -7.77 -3.89
C TYR A 148 -5.09 -8.95 -3.56
N PHE A 149 -4.75 -9.66 -2.48
CA PHE A 149 -5.60 -10.75 -1.99
C PHE A 149 -6.97 -10.25 -1.54
N ASN A 150 -7.02 -9.11 -0.87
CA ASN A 150 -8.26 -8.46 -0.48
C ASN A 150 -9.12 -8.19 -1.72
N CYS A 151 -8.59 -7.49 -2.73
CA CYS A 151 -9.32 -7.11 -3.93
C CYS A 151 -9.97 -8.31 -4.63
N LEU A 152 -9.20 -9.36 -4.88
CA LEU A 152 -9.69 -10.54 -5.59
C LEU A 152 -10.67 -11.37 -4.76
N THR A 153 -10.35 -11.57 -3.48
CA THR A 153 -11.13 -12.45 -2.61
C THR A 153 -12.47 -11.83 -2.23
N VAL A 154 -12.47 -10.57 -1.79
CA VAL A 154 -13.73 -9.86 -1.44
C VAL A 154 -14.61 -9.74 -2.68
N GLY A 155 -14.03 -9.42 -3.84
CA GLY A 155 -14.75 -9.35 -5.11
C GLY A 155 -15.44 -10.66 -5.44
N ALA A 156 -14.70 -11.75 -5.52
CA ALA A 156 -15.23 -13.07 -5.87
C ALA A 156 -16.35 -13.56 -4.91
N ILE A 157 -16.25 -13.21 -3.62
CA ILE A 157 -17.22 -13.58 -2.60
C ILE A 157 -18.48 -12.71 -2.68
N MET A 158 -18.30 -11.39 -2.78
CA MET A 158 -19.39 -10.43 -2.57
C MET A 158 -20.14 -10.08 -3.86
N GLN A 159 -19.53 -10.25 -5.05
CA GLN A 159 -20.17 -9.95 -6.32
C GLN A 159 -21.56 -10.62 -6.49
N PRO A 160 -21.73 -11.93 -6.31
CA PRO A 160 -23.04 -12.56 -6.48
C PRO A 160 -24.06 -12.10 -5.41
N ILE A 161 -23.60 -11.68 -4.24
CA ILE A 161 -24.45 -11.19 -3.16
C ILE A 161 -24.93 -9.76 -3.46
N THR A 162 -24.02 -8.90 -3.90
CA THR A 162 -24.29 -7.50 -4.24
C THR A 162 -25.16 -7.40 -5.49
N ASP A 163 -24.92 -8.22 -6.53
CA ASP A 163 -25.77 -8.32 -7.71
C ASP A 163 -27.22 -8.68 -7.33
N ARG A 164 -27.41 -9.67 -6.47
CA ARG A 164 -28.74 -10.05 -5.97
C ARG A 164 -29.42 -8.90 -5.18
N CYS A 165 -28.64 -8.13 -4.46
CA CYS A 165 -29.12 -6.98 -3.68
C CYS A 165 -29.23 -5.69 -4.50
N ARG A 166 -29.00 -5.71 -5.80
CA ARG A 166 -29.03 -4.57 -6.74
C ARG A 166 -28.09 -3.43 -6.33
N VAL A 167 -26.92 -3.77 -5.82
CA VAL A 167 -25.81 -2.85 -5.62
C VAL A 167 -25.04 -2.75 -6.92
N SER A 168 -24.63 -1.56 -7.36
CA SER A 168 -23.84 -1.42 -8.59
C SER A 168 -22.46 -2.07 -8.44
N ARG A 169 -21.92 -2.57 -9.54
CA ARG A 169 -20.58 -3.18 -9.55
C ARG A 169 -19.50 -2.13 -9.29
N GLU A 170 -19.73 -0.88 -9.69
CA GLU A 170 -18.87 0.26 -9.39
C GLU A 170 -18.79 0.52 -7.88
N LYS A 171 -19.91 0.42 -7.17
CA LYS A 171 -19.91 0.57 -5.71
C LYS A 171 -19.25 -0.61 -5.02
N LEU A 172 -19.47 -1.83 -5.50
CA LEU A 172 -18.73 -3.00 -5.01
C LEU A 172 -17.23 -2.80 -5.19
N SER A 173 -16.78 -2.41 -6.39
CA SER A 173 -15.38 -2.17 -6.71
C SER A 173 -14.78 -1.07 -5.81
N PHE A 174 -15.50 0.04 -5.61
CA PHE A 174 -15.09 1.10 -4.70
C PHE A 174 -14.87 0.61 -3.26
N ILE A 175 -15.81 -0.19 -2.72
CA ILE A 175 -15.66 -0.69 -1.34
C ILE A 175 -14.48 -1.64 -1.22
N ILE A 176 -14.26 -2.49 -2.22
CA ILE A 176 -13.12 -3.40 -2.27
C ILE A 176 -11.82 -2.60 -2.25
N ASP A 177 -11.65 -1.67 -3.18
CA ASP A 177 -10.45 -0.85 -3.30
C ASP A 177 -10.21 -0.01 -2.03
N ALA A 178 -11.25 0.66 -1.53
CA ALA A 178 -11.19 1.50 -0.34
C ALA A 178 -11.04 0.71 0.99
N THR A 179 -11.15 -0.62 0.98
CA THR A 179 -10.86 -1.50 2.13
C THR A 179 -9.66 -2.42 1.89
N ALA A 180 -8.97 -2.30 0.76
CA ALA A 180 -7.74 -3.04 0.49
C ALA A 180 -6.51 -2.28 1.05
N ALA A 181 -5.92 -1.38 0.27
CA ALA A 181 -4.76 -0.61 0.70
C ALA A 181 -4.99 0.21 1.99
N PRO A 182 -6.14 0.91 2.21
CA PRO A 182 -6.39 1.62 3.45
C PRO A 182 -6.41 0.75 4.70
N VAL A 183 -6.88 -0.50 4.60
CA VAL A 183 -6.86 -1.42 5.75
C VAL A 183 -5.46 -1.99 5.97
N CYS A 184 -4.77 -2.39 4.89
CA CYS A 184 -3.42 -2.95 4.99
C CYS A 184 -2.41 -1.96 5.58
N ILE A 185 -2.50 -0.67 5.23
CA ILE A 185 -1.60 0.39 5.78
C ILE A 185 -1.91 0.74 7.24
N LEU A 186 -3.04 0.33 7.78
CA LEU A 186 -3.40 0.48 9.19
C LEU A 186 -3.17 -0.81 10.01
N ALA A 187 -2.96 -1.94 9.33
CA ALA A 187 -2.80 -3.24 9.98
C ALA A 187 -1.34 -3.47 10.36
N PRO A 188 -1.03 -3.69 11.66
CA PRO A 188 0.34 -3.94 12.12
C PRO A 188 0.96 -5.22 11.55
N ILE A 189 0.13 -6.17 11.15
CA ILE A 189 0.53 -7.47 10.61
C ILE A 189 0.11 -7.51 9.14
N SER A 190 0.85 -6.82 8.28
CA SER A 190 0.60 -6.76 6.84
C SER A 190 1.91 -6.65 6.07
N SER A 191 1.88 -6.93 4.77
CA SER A 191 2.98 -6.65 3.85
C SER A 191 3.40 -5.18 3.87
N TRP A 192 2.45 -4.27 4.10
CA TRP A 192 2.68 -2.83 4.16
C TRP A 192 3.49 -2.38 5.38
N ALA A 193 3.21 -2.95 6.56
CA ALA A 193 3.99 -2.67 7.77
C ALA A 193 5.46 -3.08 7.62
N ALA A 194 5.72 -4.21 6.97
CA ALA A 194 7.05 -4.68 6.65
C ALA A 194 7.76 -3.74 5.65
N ALA A 195 7.08 -3.38 4.54
CA ALA A 195 7.63 -2.50 3.52
C ALA A 195 8.00 -1.12 4.07
N VAL A 196 7.08 -0.45 4.77
CA VAL A 196 7.32 0.88 5.38
C VAL A 196 8.51 0.83 6.33
N SER A 197 8.60 -0.21 7.17
CA SER A 197 9.72 -0.40 8.08
C SER A 197 11.06 -0.56 7.35
N SER A 198 11.06 -1.19 6.18
CA SER A 198 12.28 -1.44 5.38
C SER A 198 12.82 -0.20 4.67
N TYR A 199 11.98 0.80 4.43
CA TYR A 199 12.39 2.03 3.75
C TYR A 199 13.18 3.01 4.64
N ILE A 200 13.28 2.75 5.94
CA ILE A 200 14.07 3.60 6.86
C ILE A 200 15.56 3.50 6.49
N PRO A 201 16.27 4.62 6.29
CA PRO A 201 17.68 4.61 5.95
C PRO A 201 18.55 3.95 7.03
N ALA A 202 19.62 3.28 6.63
CA ALA A 202 20.50 2.53 7.53
C ALA A 202 21.16 3.40 8.61
N ASP A 203 21.45 4.67 8.30
CA ASP A 203 22.00 5.65 9.24
C ASP A 203 21.04 5.98 10.41
N TYR A 204 19.76 5.64 10.25
CA TYR A 204 18.70 5.78 11.24
C TYR A 204 18.26 4.45 11.85
N SER A 205 19.17 3.46 11.90
CA SER A 205 18.92 2.12 12.46
C SER A 205 18.45 2.13 13.93
N HIS A 206 18.69 3.23 14.67
CA HIS A 206 18.13 3.46 16.00
C HIS A 206 16.62 3.73 15.99
N VAL A 207 16.03 4.07 14.83
CA VAL A 207 14.58 4.22 14.66
C VAL A 207 14.00 2.84 14.39
N ASN A 208 13.26 2.30 15.35
CA ASN A 208 12.53 1.05 15.11
C ASN A 208 11.41 1.27 14.11
N GLY A 209 11.54 0.69 12.90
CA GLY A 209 10.60 0.91 11.80
C GLY A 209 9.19 0.43 12.09
N PHE A 210 9.06 -0.70 12.79
CA PHE A 210 7.75 -1.20 13.20
C PHE A 210 7.08 -0.30 14.24
N ALA A 211 7.83 0.16 15.24
CA ALA A 211 7.30 1.10 16.22
C ALA A 211 6.88 2.43 15.58
N LEU A 212 7.68 2.93 14.62
CA LEU A 212 7.36 4.12 13.84
C LEU A 212 6.09 3.91 13.01
N PHE A 213 5.93 2.77 12.36
CA PHE A 213 4.71 2.43 11.62
C PHE A 213 3.47 2.48 12.53
N ILE A 214 3.54 1.86 13.72
CA ILE A 214 2.43 1.91 14.68
C ILE A 214 2.12 3.35 15.12
N GLN A 215 3.13 4.17 15.39
CA GLN A 215 2.96 5.58 15.74
C GLN A 215 2.40 6.42 14.60
N ALA A 216 2.64 6.03 13.35
CA ALA A 216 2.12 6.70 12.16
C ALA A 216 0.63 6.42 11.91
N ILE A 217 0.08 5.28 12.38
CA ILE A 217 -1.32 4.90 12.15
C ILE A 217 -2.32 6.02 12.47
N PRO A 218 -2.29 6.69 13.65
CA PRO A 218 -3.26 7.74 13.97
C PRO A 218 -3.15 8.99 13.07
N TYR A 219 -2.01 9.20 12.43
CA TYR A 219 -1.75 10.29 11.50
C TYR A 219 -2.03 9.92 10.04
N ASN A 220 -2.38 8.66 9.75
CA ASN A 220 -2.76 8.24 8.39
C ASN A 220 -4.21 8.66 8.10
N PHE A 221 -4.40 9.98 7.94
CA PHE A 221 -5.73 10.56 7.81
C PHE A 221 -6.49 10.03 6.60
N TYR A 222 -5.82 9.79 5.45
CA TYR A 222 -6.53 9.31 4.27
C TYR A 222 -7.13 7.93 4.47
N ALA A 223 -6.37 6.97 4.98
CA ALA A 223 -6.86 5.63 5.22
C ALA A 223 -8.01 5.61 6.25
N LEU A 224 -7.86 6.37 7.35
CA LEU A 224 -8.87 6.46 8.41
C LEU A 224 -10.15 7.14 7.91
N LEU A 225 -10.05 8.26 7.20
CA LEU A 225 -11.20 9.00 6.68
C LEU A 225 -11.87 8.27 5.50
N MET A 226 -11.10 7.56 4.67
CA MET A 226 -11.66 6.72 3.60
C MET A 226 -12.47 5.56 4.18
N LEU A 227 -11.98 4.88 5.21
CA LEU A 227 -12.76 3.85 5.92
C LEU A 227 -14.01 4.46 6.60
N TRP A 228 -13.88 5.64 7.19
CA TRP A 228 -15.03 6.38 7.74
C TRP A 228 -16.07 6.63 6.65
N LEU A 229 -15.67 7.11 5.47
CA LEU A 229 -16.56 7.31 4.32
C LEU A 229 -17.22 6.00 3.88
N VAL A 230 -16.46 4.91 3.75
CA VAL A 230 -16.99 3.59 3.36
C VAL A 230 -18.11 3.15 4.31
N PHE A 231 -17.87 3.19 5.62
CA PHE A 231 -18.88 2.80 6.60
C PHE A 231 -20.06 3.76 6.64
N LEU A 232 -19.83 5.06 6.49
CA LEU A 232 -20.90 6.07 6.45
C LEU A 232 -21.82 5.83 5.25
N VAL A 233 -21.25 5.62 4.05
CA VAL A 233 -21.99 5.29 2.83
C VAL A 233 -22.71 3.93 2.94
N ALA A 234 -22.07 2.93 3.55
CA ALA A 234 -22.65 1.61 3.77
C ALA A 234 -23.88 1.66 4.70
N LEU A 235 -23.76 2.36 5.81
CA LEU A 235 -24.82 2.44 6.84
C LEU A 235 -25.96 3.35 6.43
N THR A 236 -25.65 4.51 5.83
CA THR A 236 -26.68 5.47 5.40
C THR A 236 -27.35 5.06 4.10
N GLY A 237 -26.64 4.32 3.23
CA GLY A 237 -27.09 4.01 1.88
C GLY A 237 -27.10 5.22 0.96
N ARG A 238 -26.34 6.26 1.29
CA ARG A 238 -26.29 7.53 0.58
C ARG A 238 -25.01 7.63 -0.23
N ASP A 239 -25.15 8.05 -1.47
CA ASP A 239 -24.06 8.23 -2.42
C ASP A 239 -24.12 9.63 -3.03
N PHE A 240 -22.98 10.13 -3.54
CA PHE A 240 -22.92 11.40 -4.23
C PHE A 240 -22.17 11.30 -5.57
N GLY A 241 -22.29 12.31 -6.39
CA GLY A 241 -21.60 12.40 -7.69
C GLY A 241 -21.96 11.27 -8.67
N PRO A 242 -21.02 10.81 -9.47
CA PRO A 242 -21.25 9.76 -10.47
C PRO A 242 -21.68 8.41 -9.86
N MET A 243 -21.22 8.08 -8.65
CA MET A 243 -21.61 6.85 -7.94
C MET A 243 -23.12 6.80 -7.69
N TYR A 244 -23.73 7.91 -7.27
CA TYR A 244 -25.19 8.00 -7.08
C TYR A 244 -25.94 7.61 -8.37
N ARG A 245 -25.49 8.10 -9.54
CA ARG A 245 -26.14 7.79 -10.82
C ARG A 245 -26.05 6.28 -11.15
N ARG A 246 -24.90 5.66 -10.90
CA ARG A 246 -24.69 4.22 -11.12
C ARG A 246 -25.58 3.39 -10.20
N GLU A 247 -25.70 3.79 -8.95
CA GLU A 247 -26.56 3.14 -7.98
C GLU A 247 -28.05 3.25 -8.37
N GLN A 248 -28.50 4.40 -8.89
CA GLN A 248 -29.88 4.57 -9.39
C GLN A 248 -30.14 3.70 -10.63
N LEU A 249 -29.16 3.54 -11.51
CA LEU A 249 -29.27 2.64 -12.66
C LEU A 249 -29.38 1.19 -12.21
N ALA A 250 -28.56 0.75 -11.24
CA ALA A 250 -28.59 -0.62 -10.73
C ALA A 250 -29.96 -0.97 -10.08
N LEU A 251 -30.64 0.02 -9.45
CA LEU A 251 -31.98 -0.17 -8.90
C LEU A 251 -33.05 -0.40 -9.96
N ARG A 252 -32.90 0.18 -11.16
CA ARG A 252 -33.86 0.10 -12.28
C ARG A 252 -33.65 -1.12 -13.17
N GLN A 253 -32.44 -1.70 -13.16
CA GLN A 253 -32.12 -2.87 -13.94
C GLN A 253 -32.53 -4.15 -13.22
N GLU A 254 -32.95 -5.15 -13.98
CA GLU A 254 -33.04 -6.51 -13.43
C GLU A 254 -31.64 -6.97 -13.00
N PRO A 255 -31.53 -7.68 -11.85
CA PRO A 255 -30.25 -8.21 -11.44
C PRO A 255 -29.66 -9.04 -12.60
N PRO A 256 -28.36 -8.84 -12.91
CA PRO A 256 -27.71 -9.66 -13.93
C PRO A 256 -28.02 -11.12 -13.62
N ARG A 257 -28.53 -11.85 -14.60
CA ARG A 257 -28.65 -13.30 -14.43
C ARG A 257 -27.27 -13.79 -14.08
N SER A 258 -27.13 -14.30 -12.86
CA SER A 258 -25.89 -14.94 -12.44
C SER A 258 -25.58 -15.98 -13.52
N GLU A 259 -24.63 -15.65 -14.41
CA GLU A 259 -23.97 -16.70 -15.17
C GLU A 259 -23.36 -17.57 -14.10
N THR A 260 -24.03 -18.65 -13.79
CA THR A 260 -23.49 -19.70 -12.92
C THR A 260 -22.10 -19.97 -13.47
N ALA A 261 -21.09 -19.60 -12.68
CA ALA A 261 -19.70 -19.87 -13.05
C ALA A 261 -19.66 -21.29 -13.61
N PRO A 262 -18.97 -21.52 -14.76
CA PRO A 262 -19.06 -22.78 -15.48
C PRO A 262 -18.92 -23.92 -14.48
N GLU A 263 -19.89 -24.84 -14.52
CA GLU A 263 -19.91 -26.03 -13.66
C GLU A 263 -18.75 -26.97 -14.04
N GLY A 264 -17.52 -26.48 -13.81
CA GLY A 264 -16.31 -27.27 -13.96
C GLY A 264 -16.24 -28.34 -12.86
N ARG A 265 -15.91 -29.54 -13.24
CA ARG A 265 -15.89 -30.77 -12.44
C ARG A 265 -14.96 -30.75 -11.20
N ASP A 266 -14.13 -29.71 -10.99
CA ASP A 266 -13.23 -29.59 -9.84
C ASP A 266 -13.63 -28.41 -8.94
N ARG A 267 -14.75 -28.53 -8.23
CA ARG A 267 -15.07 -27.59 -7.14
C ARG A 267 -14.18 -27.88 -5.94
N PRO A 268 -13.32 -26.93 -5.50
CA PRO A 268 -12.56 -27.14 -4.28
C PRO A 268 -13.51 -27.40 -3.12
N ARG A 269 -13.26 -28.49 -2.37
CA ARG A 269 -14.08 -28.96 -1.24
C ARG A 269 -13.84 -28.14 0.04
N GLY A 270 -13.43 -26.88 -0.07
CA GLY A 270 -13.09 -26.01 1.06
C GLY A 270 -14.28 -25.69 1.96
N ARG A 271 -14.01 -25.44 3.22
CA ARG A 271 -14.94 -24.96 4.25
C ARG A 271 -14.50 -23.57 4.71
N ALA A 272 -15.39 -22.79 5.33
CA ALA A 272 -15.04 -21.48 5.90
C ALA A 272 -13.87 -21.56 6.91
N VAL A 273 -13.70 -22.69 7.58
CA VAL A 273 -12.59 -22.95 8.50
C VAL A 273 -11.23 -22.94 7.78
N ASP A 274 -11.19 -23.23 6.50
CA ASP A 274 -9.95 -23.25 5.69
C ASP A 274 -9.42 -21.83 5.38
N LEU A 275 -10.24 -20.81 5.59
CA LEU A 275 -9.82 -19.41 5.61
C LEU A 275 -9.57 -18.92 7.04
N LEU A 276 -10.55 -19.14 7.95
CA LEU A 276 -10.55 -18.51 9.26
C LEU A 276 -9.47 -19.08 10.20
N LEU A 277 -9.24 -20.41 10.17
CA LEU A 277 -8.27 -21.03 11.08
C LEU A 277 -6.82 -20.63 10.74
N PRO A 278 -6.35 -20.70 9.47
CA PRO A 278 -4.99 -20.24 9.15
C PRO A 278 -4.81 -18.73 9.36
N THR A 279 -5.84 -17.89 9.10
CA THR A 279 -5.79 -16.46 9.39
C THR A 279 -5.61 -16.20 10.89
N ALA A 280 -6.40 -16.86 11.73
CA ALA A 280 -6.26 -16.77 13.18
C ALA A 280 -4.88 -17.29 13.64
N CYS A 281 -4.42 -18.40 13.05
CA CYS A 281 -3.10 -18.96 13.32
C CYS A 281 -1.98 -17.96 12.99
N LEU A 282 -2.05 -17.29 11.85
CA LEU A 282 -1.08 -16.29 11.45
C LEU A 282 -0.99 -15.16 12.48
N ILE A 283 -2.12 -14.57 12.84
CA ILE A 283 -2.18 -13.49 13.85
C ILE A 283 -1.57 -13.94 15.17
N VAL A 284 -2.01 -15.09 15.69
CA VAL A 284 -1.53 -15.62 16.97
C VAL A 284 -0.03 -15.93 16.92
N ALA A 285 0.44 -16.58 15.84
CA ALA A 285 1.84 -16.96 15.69
C ALA A 285 2.75 -15.74 15.55
N VAL A 286 2.34 -14.70 14.79
CA VAL A 286 3.10 -13.46 14.67
C VAL A 286 3.18 -12.72 16.01
N VAL A 287 2.04 -12.53 16.70
CA VAL A 287 2.02 -11.85 18.02
C VAL A 287 2.86 -12.63 19.05
N TRP A 288 2.78 -13.96 19.04
CA TRP A 288 3.62 -14.79 19.89
C TRP A 288 5.11 -14.66 19.54
N GLY A 289 5.46 -14.70 18.25
CA GLY A 289 6.82 -14.48 17.75
C GLY A 289 7.37 -13.12 18.18
N MET A 290 6.59 -12.05 18.01
CA MET A 290 6.95 -10.70 18.47
C MET A 290 7.19 -10.67 19.98
N ALA A 291 6.33 -11.30 20.77
CA ALA A 291 6.48 -11.35 22.22
C ALA A 291 7.74 -12.13 22.66
N VAL A 292 8.07 -13.23 22.00
CA VAL A 292 9.26 -14.04 22.29
C VAL A 292 10.54 -13.28 21.92
N LEU A 293 10.61 -12.77 20.69
CA LEU A 293 11.79 -12.04 20.20
C LEU A 293 12.01 -10.73 20.99
N GLY A 294 10.94 -9.97 21.21
CA GLY A 294 11.04 -8.73 21.98
C GLY A 294 11.44 -8.95 23.45
N ARG A 295 10.95 -10.02 24.11
CA ARG A 295 11.43 -10.39 25.46
C ARG A 295 12.91 -10.72 25.46
N ARG A 296 13.39 -11.41 24.44
CA ARG A 296 14.81 -11.73 24.29
C ARG A 296 15.63 -10.45 24.12
N SER A 297 15.23 -9.57 23.19
CA SER A 297 15.92 -8.29 22.96
C SER A 297 15.93 -7.38 24.19
N CYS A 298 14.80 -7.30 24.93
CA CYS A 298 14.74 -6.54 26.19
C CYS A 298 15.68 -7.11 27.26
N ARG A 299 15.80 -8.45 27.38
CA ARG A 299 16.74 -9.07 28.34
C ARG A 299 18.19 -8.78 27.96
N GLU A 300 18.55 -8.90 26.69
CA GLU A 300 19.89 -8.60 26.16
C GLU A 300 20.25 -7.12 26.36
N ALA A 301 19.27 -6.22 26.24
CA ALA A 301 19.44 -4.78 26.46
C ALA A 301 19.27 -4.30 27.92
N GLY A 302 18.95 -5.19 28.85
CA GLY A 302 18.71 -4.83 30.27
C GLY A 302 17.45 -3.97 30.50
N LEU A 303 16.48 -4.02 29.58
CA LEU A 303 15.25 -3.22 29.64
C LEU A 303 14.16 -3.94 30.45
N ALA A 304 13.27 -3.16 31.07
CA ALA A 304 12.12 -3.70 31.78
C ALA A 304 11.17 -4.45 30.80
N LEU A 305 10.70 -5.64 31.20
CA LEU A 305 9.81 -6.49 30.40
C LEU A 305 8.35 -5.99 30.45
N THR A 306 8.12 -4.74 30.05
CA THR A 306 6.78 -4.21 29.85
C THR A 306 6.27 -4.57 28.44
N ALA A 307 4.96 -4.65 28.26
CA ALA A 307 4.38 -4.91 26.94
C ALA A 307 4.89 -3.89 25.88
N SER A 308 4.94 -2.61 26.24
CA SER A 308 5.47 -1.55 25.37
C SER A 308 6.92 -1.81 24.94
N ASN A 309 7.82 -2.10 25.88
CA ASN A 309 9.22 -2.36 25.57
C ASN A 309 9.40 -3.63 24.74
N VAL A 310 8.65 -4.69 25.05
CA VAL A 310 8.70 -5.96 24.31
C VAL A 310 8.31 -5.75 22.85
N PHE A 311 7.20 -5.09 22.57
CA PHE A 311 6.79 -4.84 21.19
C PHE A 311 7.66 -3.79 20.48
N ALA A 312 8.13 -2.76 21.17
CA ALA A 312 9.02 -1.75 20.60
C ALA A 312 10.42 -2.28 20.23
N ASN A 313 10.92 -3.31 20.93
CA ASN A 313 12.25 -3.88 20.68
C ASN A 313 12.20 -5.25 19.99
N THR A 314 11.10 -5.60 19.34
CA THR A 314 10.98 -6.86 18.61
C THR A 314 11.62 -6.79 17.22
N ASP A 315 12.19 -7.91 16.75
CA ASP A 315 12.53 -8.12 15.34
C ASP A 315 11.24 -8.52 14.59
N ALA A 316 10.47 -7.50 14.18
CA ALA A 316 9.17 -7.72 13.54
C ALA A 316 9.26 -8.53 12.23
N PRO A 317 10.21 -8.28 11.29
CA PRO A 317 10.35 -9.08 10.08
C PRO A 317 10.57 -10.57 10.37
N MET A 318 11.39 -10.90 11.38
CA MET A 318 11.61 -12.29 11.78
C MET A 318 10.36 -12.91 12.40
N ALA A 319 9.60 -12.17 13.20
CA ALA A 319 8.33 -12.63 13.77
C ALA A 319 7.28 -12.88 12.67
N LEU A 320 7.24 -12.06 11.64
CA LEU A 320 6.38 -12.22 10.46
C LEU A 320 6.75 -13.48 9.67
N CYS A 321 8.05 -13.71 9.39
CA CYS A 321 8.53 -14.94 8.77
C CYS A 321 8.12 -16.19 9.57
N PHE A 322 8.29 -16.15 10.89
CA PHE A 322 7.89 -17.23 11.78
C PHE A 322 6.39 -17.51 11.69
N GLY A 323 5.56 -16.45 11.79
CA GLY A 323 4.10 -16.58 11.72
C GLY A 323 3.63 -17.16 10.38
N CYS A 324 4.19 -16.71 9.26
CA CYS A 324 3.90 -17.26 7.94
C CYS A 324 4.32 -18.73 7.82
N SER A 325 5.50 -19.10 8.33
CA SER A 325 5.99 -20.48 8.29
C SER A 325 5.09 -21.44 9.08
N VAL A 326 4.69 -21.05 10.29
CA VAL A 326 3.74 -21.81 11.12
C VAL A 326 2.40 -21.94 10.42
N THR A 327 1.91 -20.85 9.81
CA THR A 327 0.65 -20.85 9.09
C THR A 327 0.67 -21.77 7.87
N LEU A 328 1.73 -21.75 7.07
CA LEU A 328 1.90 -22.67 5.95
C LEU A 328 1.92 -24.13 6.41
N LEU A 329 2.58 -24.43 7.52
CA LEU A 329 2.56 -25.76 8.10
C LEU A 329 1.13 -26.17 8.51
N VAL A 330 0.39 -25.29 9.20
CA VAL A 330 -1.02 -25.53 9.58
C VAL A 330 -1.89 -25.72 8.33
N MET A 331 -1.70 -24.93 7.29
CA MET A 331 -2.41 -25.09 6.01
C MET A 331 -2.11 -26.44 5.36
N ALA A 332 -0.85 -26.86 5.33
CA ALA A 332 -0.46 -28.17 4.80
C ALA A 332 -1.15 -29.32 5.58
N LEU A 333 -1.09 -29.28 6.91
CA LEU A 333 -1.72 -30.27 7.80
C LEU A 333 -3.26 -30.25 7.72
N LEU A 334 -3.84 -29.10 7.38
CA LEU A 334 -5.30 -28.95 7.27
C LEU A 334 -5.80 -29.36 5.87
N TYR A 335 -5.10 -28.99 4.80
CA TYR A 335 -5.59 -29.14 3.43
C TYR A 335 -5.25 -30.50 2.82
N ILE A 336 -4.02 -31.00 3.02
CA ILE A 336 -3.54 -32.23 2.38
C ILE A 336 -4.27 -33.47 2.92
N PRO A 337 -4.33 -33.73 4.25
CA PRO A 337 -4.99 -34.93 4.75
C PRO A 337 -6.50 -34.94 4.50
N ARG A 338 -7.13 -33.77 4.40
CA ARG A 338 -8.57 -33.63 4.12
C ARG A 338 -8.89 -33.72 2.61
N GLY A 339 -7.88 -33.85 1.75
CA GLY A 339 -8.07 -33.89 0.31
C GLY A 339 -8.62 -32.58 -0.29
N VAL A 340 -8.47 -31.45 0.43
CA VAL A 340 -8.78 -30.10 -0.10
C VAL A 340 -7.82 -29.76 -1.22
N MET A 341 -6.56 -30.20 -1.07
CA MET A 341 -5.49 -29.97 -2.03
C MET A 341 -4.51 -31.15 -2.01
N SER A 342 -3.95 -31.52 -3.15
CA SER A 342 -2.85 -32.49 -3.21
C SER A 342 -1.54 -31.83 -2.75
N PHE A 343 -0.55 -32.64 -2.37
CA PHE A 343 0.78 -32.12 -2.03
C PHE A 343 1.41 -31.35 -3.23
N SER A 344 1.30 -31.88 -4.46
CA SER A 344 1.75 -31.18 -5.68
C SER A 344 1.03 -29.84 -5.84
N GLY A 345 -0.29 -29.80 -5.69
CA GLY A 345 -1.08 -28.57 -5.76
C GLY A 345 -0.72 -27.56 -4.68
N PHE A 346 -0.29 -28.02 -3.51
CA PHE A 346 0.20 -27.14 -2.44
C PHE A 346 1.54 -26.50 -2.83
N VAL A 347 2.49 -27.29 -3.37
CA VAL A 347 3.78 -26.80 -3.84
C VAL A 347 3.61 -25.84 -5.04
N GLU A 348 2.73 -26.18 -5.99
CA GLU A 348 2.38 -25.27 -7.11
C GLU A 348 1.78 -23.97 -6.59
N GLY A 349 0.91 -24.02 -5.57
CA GLY A 349 0.34 -22.84 -4.93
C GLY A 349 1.42 -21.94 -4.31
N PHE A 350 2.44 -22.54 -3.70
CA PHE A 350 3.59 -21.80 -3.18
C PHE A 350 4.36 -21.08 -4.29
N LEU A 351 4.64 -21.76 -5.40
CA LEU A 351 5.34 -21.17 -6.55
C LEU A 351 4.53 -20.05 -7.22
N ASP A 352 3.22 -20.22 -7.33
CA ASP A 352 2.36 -19.17 -7.88
C ASP A 352 2.23 -17.98 -6.93
N GLY A 353 2.32 -18.19 -5.62
CA GLY A 353 2.42 -17.13 -4.64
C GLY A 353 3.69 -16.29 -4.81
N PHE A 354 4.84 -16.94 -5.06
CA PHE A 354 6.07 -16.23 -5.38
C PHE A 354 5.94 -15.38 -6.65
N LYS A 355 5.32 -15.91 -7.72
CA LYS A 355 5.04 -15.14 -8.94
C LYS A 355 4.13 -13.94 -8.66
N LEU A 356 3.12 -14.10 -7.80
CA LEU A 356 2.19 -13.04 -7.44
C LEU A 356 2.90 -11.84 -6.80
N ILE A 357 3.85 -12.11 -5.88
CA ILE A 357 4.54 -11.04 -5.13
C ILE A 357 5.79 -10.50 -5.85
N THR A 358 6.22 -11.10 -6.96
CA THR A 358 7.42 -10.68 -7.70
C THR A 358 7.43 -9.19 -8.07
N PRO A 359 6.33 -8.56 -8.52
CA PRO A 359 6.30 -7.12 -8.79
C PRO A 359 6.65 -6.27 -7.56
N ALA A 360 6.09 -6.58 -6.40
CA ALA A 360 6.39 -5.88 -5.15
C ALA A 360 7.85 -6.06 -4.74
N LEU A 361 8.40 -7.27 -4.86
CA LEU A 361 9.81 -7.55 -4.55
C LEU A 361 10.78 -6.76 -5.44
N LEU A 362 10.45 -6.54 -6.71
CA LEU A 362 11.25 -5.69 -7.61
C LEU A 362 11.23 -4.22 -7.17
N VAL A 363 10.06 -3.68 -6.82
CA VAL A 363 9.94 -2.32 -6.28
C VAL A 363 10.78 -2.18 -5.02
N LEU A 364 10.64 -3.11 -4.07
CA LEU A 364 11.42 -3.13 -2.82
C LEU A 364 12.92 -3.14 -3.09
N THR A 365 13.39 -4.03 -3.98
CA THR A 365 14.82 -4.16 -4.31
C THR A 365 15.41 -2.84 -4.80
N PHE A 366 14.74 -2.17 -5.74
CA PHE A 366 15.22 -0.89 -6.26
C PHE A 366 15.05 0.26 -5.26
N ALA A 367 14.00 0.25 -4.45
CA ALA A 367 13.80 1.24 -3.39
C ALA A 367 14.86 1.12 -2.29
N TRP A 368 15.23 -0.10 -1.89
CA TRP A 368 16.35 -0.33 -0.96
C TRP A 368 17.68 0.12 -1.54
N GLY A 369 17.93 -0.14 -2.84
CA GLY A 369 19.09 0.39 -3.54
C GLY A 369 19.14 1.92 -3.53
N LEU A 370 18.02 2.57 -3.90
CA LEU A 370 17.92 4.02 -3.89
C LEU A 370 18.16 4.61 -2.49
N LYS A 371 17.57 3.99 -1.45
CA LYS A 371 17.83 4.31 -0.03
C LYS A 371 19.31 4.24 0.30
N SER A 372 19.99 3.18 -0.11
CA SER A 372 21.42 2.97 0.16
C SER A 372 22.29 4.02 -0.54
N PHE A 373 21.97 4.39 -1.79
CA PHE A 373 22.67 5.45 -2.49
C PHE A 373 22.41 6.83 -1.87
N ALA A 374 21.18 7.10 -1.42
CA ALA A 374 20.87 8.34 -0.70
C ALA A 374 21.69 8.46 0.60
N ALA A 375 21.87 7.36 1.33
CA ALA A 375 22.73 7.33 2.51
C ALA A 375 24.20 7.59 2.17
N ARG A 376 24.75 6.89 1.16
CA ARG A 376 26.15 7.07 0.71
C ARG A 376 26.45 8.50 0.23
N LEU A 377 25.48 9.17 -0.38
CA LEU A 377 25.61 10.56 -0.85
C LEU A 377 25.33 11.60 0.24
N GLY A 378 25.04 11.17 1.49
CA GLY A 378 24.78 12.11 2.58
C GLY A 378 23.51 12.94 2.41
N THR A 379 22.51 12.41 1.69
CA THR A 379 21.21 13.09 1.45
C THR A 379 20.60 13.59 2.76
N ALA A 380 20.69 12.79 3.82
CA ALA A 380 20.16 13.11 5.14
C ALA A 380 20.80 14.39 5.74
N ALA A 381 22.12 14.54 5.61
CA ALA A 381 22.84 15.69 6.12
C ALA A 381 22.44 16.97 5.37
N PHE A 382 22.42 16.91 4.04
CA PHE A 382 22.00 18.04 3.19
C PHE A 382 20.57 18.48 3.47
N VAL A 383 19.64 17.53 3.52
CA VAL A 383 18.22 17.85 3.74
C VAL A 383 18.01 18.43 5.14
N ARG A 384 18.68 17.89 6.18
CA ARG A 384 18.62 18.45 7.53
C ARG A 384 19.08 19.91 7.55
N GLU A 385 20.20 20.23 6.91
CA GLU A 385 20.70 21.61 6.81
C GLU A 385 19.71 22.55 6.11
N LEU A 386 19.01 22.04 5.09
CA LEU A 386 17.98 22.81 4.38
C LEU A 386 16.81 23.21 5.26
N PHE A 387 16.46 22.40 6.26
CA PHE A 387 15.33 22.64 7.17
C PHE A 387 15.74 23.26 8.50
N ASP A 388 17.05 23.34 8.80
CA ASP A 388 17.54 23.89 10.05
C ASP A 388 17.12 25.37 10.21
N GLY A 389 16.57 25.71 11.40
CA GLY A 389 16.06 27.04 11.71
C GLY A 389 14.79 27.47 10.95
N ARG A 390 14.14 26.57 10.17
CA ARG A 390 12.95 26.88 9.35
C ARG A 390 11.69 26.18 9.87
N GLU A 391 11.26 26.50 11.08
CA GLU A 391 10.15 25.81 11.76
C GLU A 391 8.85 25.77 10.95
N THR A 392 8.48 26.89 10.29
CA THR A 392 7.26 26.95 9.47
C THR A 392 7.36 26.00 8.27
N LEU A 393 8.51 25.91 7.61
CA LEU A 393 8.71 24.99 6.49
C LEU A 393 8.63 23.54 6.97
N THR A 394 9.26 23.24 8.10
CA THR A 394 9.22 21.91 8.72
C THR A 394 7.79 21.50 9.11
N ALA A 395 7.00 22.42 9.65
CA ALA A 395 5.60 22.15 10.01
C ALA A 395 4.71 21.88 8.77
N LEU A 396 4.97 22.54 7.66
CA LEU A 396 4.19 22.35 6.41
C LEU A 396 4.67 21.16 5.56
N PHE A 397 5.84 20.62 5.85
CA PHE A 397 6.42 19.56 5.03
C PHE A 397 5.62 18.25 5.02
N PRO A 398 4.96 17.79 6.11
CA PRO A 398 4.06 16.64 6.05
C PRO A 398 2.91 16.84 5.05
N LEU A 399 2.32 18.04 4.96
CA LEU A 399 1.34 18.35 3.94
C LEU A 399 1.94 18.26 2.52
N ALA A 400 3.14 18.80 2.32
CA ALA A 400 3.82 18.72 1.03
C ALA A 400 4.11 17.25 0.65
N LEU A 401 4.53 16.40 1.59
CA LEU A 401 4.74 14.96 1.39
C LEU A 401 3.42 14.25 1.00
N PHE A 402 2.31 14.59 1.64
CA PHE A 402 0.98 14.06 1.27
C PHE A 402 0.62 14.41 -0.17
N LEU A 403 0.73 15.68 -0.55
CA LEU A 403 0.36 16.16 -1.88
C LEU A 403 1.28 15.61 -2.97
N VAL A 404 2.61 15.67 -2.75
CA VAL A 404 3.60 15.12 -3.70
C VAL A 404 3.44 13.61 -3.82
N GLY A 405 3.25 12.91 -2.71
CA GLY A 405 2.98 11.48 -2.70
C GLY A 405 1.74 11.13 -3.49
N GLY A 406 0.66 11.90 -3.32
CA GLY A 406 -0.58 11.71 -4.07
C GLY A 406 -0.41 11.91 -5.58
N VAL A 407 0.26 12.98 -5.98
CA VAL A 407 0.51 13.24 -7.41
C VAL A 407 1.45 12.18 -8.01
N LEU A 408 2.48 11.75 -7.28
CA LEU A 408 3.42 10.71 -7.72
C LEU A 408 2.72 9.36 -7.87
N ALA A 409 1.97 8.92 -6.87
CA ALA A 409 1.22 7.66 -6.92
C ALA A 409 0.15 7.68 -8.02
N PHE A 410 -0.56 8.79 -8.20
CA PHE A 410 -1.49 8.95 -9.32
C PHE A 410 -0.81 8.76 -10.68
N ALA A 411 0.39 9.32 -10.86
CA ALA A 411 1.12 9.25 -12.12
C ALA A 411 1.71 7.87 -12.39
N THR A 412 2.11 7.14 -11.36
CA THR A 412 2.77 5.82 -11.45
C THR A 412 1.82 4.64 -11.29
N GLY A 413 0.67 4.85 -10.65
CA GLY A 413 -0.29 3.79 -10.33
C GLY A 413 0.22 2.81 -9.28
N THR A 414 1.09 3.26 -8.36
CA THR A 414 1.60 2.41 -7.29
C THR A 414 1.91 3.17 -6.00
N SER A 415 1.33 2.71 -4.91
CA SER A 415 1.65 3.21 -3.56
C SER A 415 3.05 2.78 -3.10
N TRP A 416 3.46 1.55 -3.39
CA TRP A 416 4.72 0.96 -2.94
C TRP A 416 5.93 1.73 -3.47
N GLY A 417 5.95 2.02 -4.78
CA GLY A 417 7.02 2.80 -5.40
C GLY A 417 7.11 4.22 -4.85
N THR A 418 5.97 4.84 -4.60
CA THR A 418 5.88 6.19 -4.02
C THR A 418 6.45 6.22 -2.60
N MET A 419 6.07 5.27 -1.74
CA MET A 419 6.61 5.14 -0.39
C MET A 419 8.12 4.87 -0.41
N GLY A 420 8.59 3.99 -1.29
CA GLY A 420 10.01 3.65 -1.44
C GLY A 420 10.89 4.84 -1.84
N ILE A 421 10.32 5.82 -2.56
CA ILE A 421 11.02 7.06 -2.94
C ILE A 421 10.97 8.10 -1.80
N LEU A 422 9.79 8.31 -1.19
CA LEU A 422 9.58 9.46 -0.31
C LEU A 422 9.90 9.19 1.16
N ILE A 423 9.75 7.97 1.68
CA ILE A 423 10.08 7.66 3.08
C ILE A 423 11.58 7.87 3.36
N PRO A 424 12.52 7.40 2.50
CA PRO A 424 13.94 7.68 2.70
C PRO A 424 14.31 9.17 2.69
N VAL A 425 13.50 10.02 2.05
CA VAL A 425 13.66 11.48 2.08
C VAL A 425 13.05 12.09 3.33
N ALA A 426 11.88 11.60 3.77
CA ALA A 426 11.15 12.14 4.91
C ALA A 426 11.83 11.85 6.25
N VAL A 427 12.36 10.62 6.44
CA VAL A 427 12.96 10.18 7.69
C VAL A 427 14.13 11.07 8.13
N PRO A 428 15.10 11.42 7.29
CA PRO A 428 16.21 12.31 7.67
C PRO A 428 15.77 13.70 8.12
N VAL A 429 14.73 14.27 7.51
CA VAL A 429 14.20 15.60 7.85
C VAL A 429 13.66 15.63 9.27
N PHE A 430 12.98 14.56 9.67
CA PHE A 430 12.22 14.51 10.92
C PHE A 430 12.84 13.62 11.99
N ALA A 431 14.03 13.04 11.74
CA ALA A 431 14.71 12.21 12.75
C ALA A 431 14.96 12.99 14.04
N GLY A 432 14.47 12.46 15.16
CA GLY A 432 14.51 13.14 16.47
C GLY A 432 13.39 14.18 16.68
N SER A 433 12.55 14.46 15.68
CA SER A 433 11.39 15.33 15.81
C SER A 433 10.13 14.53 16.18
N PRO A 434 9.21 15.09 16.98
CA PRO A 434 7.91 14.48 17.25
C PRO A 434 7.01 14.41 15.98
N LEU A 435 7.38 15.10 14.91
CA LEU A 435 6.66 15.09 13.64
C LEU A 435 7.02 13.88 12.75
N LEU A 436 8.02 13.06 13.10
CA LEU A 436 8.44 11.91 12.29
C LEU A 436 7.30 10.93 11.98
N PRO A 437 6.49 10.49 12.95
CA PRO A 437 5.35 9.60 12.65
C PRO A 437 4.34 10.23 11.69
N MET A 438 4.08 11.52 11.84
CA MET A 438 3.17 12.27 10.96
C MET A 438 3.72 12.38 9.53
N ALA A 439 5.03 12.62 9.37
CA ALA A 439 5.66 12.73 8.06
C ALA A 439 5.60 11.39 7.29
N VAL A 440 5.90 10.27 7.96
CA VAL A 440 5.78 8.93 7.38
C VAL A 440 4.31 8.62 7.04
N ALA A 441 3.38 8.94 7.94
CA ALA A 441 1.95 8.78 7.69
C ALA A 441 1.48 9.61 6.49
N ALA A 442 1.99 10.82 6.33
CA ALA A 442 1.64 11.69 5.20
C ALA A 442 2.10 11.13 3.86
N VAL A 443 3.31 10.53 3.80
CA VAL A 443 3.77 9.79 2.61
C VAL A 443 2.85 8.62 2.32
N CYS A 444 2.56 7.79 3.32
CA CYS A 444 1.68 6.63 3.18
C CYS A 444 0.26 7.03 2.73
N ALA A 445 -0.31 8.06 3.37
CA ALA A 445 -1.63 8.58 3.04
C ALA A 445 -1.69 9.15 1.61
N GLY A 446 -0.68 9.92 1.21
CA GLY A 446 -0.56 10.46 -0.15
C GLY A 446 -0.42 9.35 -1.18
N ALA A 447 0.44 8.35 -0.91
CA ALA A 447 0.63 7.21 -1.78
C ALA A 447 -0.68 6.45 -2.04
N VAL A 448 -1.43 6.12 -0.98
CA VAL A 448 -2.72 5.44 -1.10
C VAL A 448 -3.76 6.33 -1.82
N MET A 449 -3.81 7.62 -1.52
CA MET A 449 -4.72 8.56 -2.17
C MET A 449 -4.49 8.65 -3.67
N GLY A 450 -3.25 8.82 -4.08
CA GLY A 450 -2.90 8.93 -5.49
C GLY A 450 -3.18 7.65 -6.26
N ASP A 451 -2.89 6.51 -5.67
CA ASP A 451 -3.16 5.18 -6.21
C ASP A 451 -4.67 4.97 -6.43
N HIS A 452 -5.50 5.18 -5.41
CA HIS A 452 -6.96 5.13 -5.51
C HIS A 452 -7.57 6.04 -6.59
N CYS A 453 -6.90 7.12 -6.94
CA CYS A 453 -7.37 8.05 -7.98
C CYS A 453 -6.83 7.70 -9.37
N SER A 454 -5.86 6.81 -9.48
CA SER A 454 -5.12 6.55 -10.73
C SER A 454 -5.84 5.56 -11.65
N PRO A 455 -5.99 5.88 -12.95
CA PRO A 455 -6.54 4.94 -13.92
C PRO A 455 -5.56 3.81 -14.30
N ILE A 456 -4.33 3.84 -13.81
CA ILE A 456 -3.31 2.82 -14.07
C ILE A 456 -2.92 2.08 -12.79
N SER A 457 -3.66 2.29 -11.70
CA SER A 457 -3.46 1.62 -10.41
C SER A 457 -3.70 0.12 -10.55
N ASP A 458 -2.78 -0.67 -10.02
CA ASP A 458 -2.89 -2.13 -9.98
C ASP A 458 -4.00 -2.58 -9.02
N THR A 459 -4.19 -1.95 -7.86
CA THR A 459 -5.30 -2.27 -6.94
C THR A 459 -6.65 -1.90 -7.52
N SER A 460 -6.78 -0.75 -8.21
CA SER A 460 -8.02 -0.37 -8.89
C SER A 460 -8.36 -1.30 -10.07
N ILE A 461 -7.36 -1.81 -10.79
CA ILE A 461 -7.54 -2.84 -11.82
C ILE A 461 -8.03 -4.15 -11.19
N MET A 462 -7.42 -4.57 -10.07
CA MET A 462 -7.79 -5.81 -9.39
C MET A 462 -9.17 -5.73 -8.72
N SER A 463 -9.51 -4.61 -8.10
CA SER A 463 -10.81 -4.38 -7.48
C SER A 463 -11.95 -4.36 -8.52
N SER A 464 -11.73 -3.69 -9.66
CA SER A 464 -12.69 -3.69 -10.77
C SER A 464 -12.85 -5.07 -11.40
N THR A 465 -11.76 -5.82 -11.55
CA THR A 465 -11.77 -7.21 -12.03
C THR A 465 -12.51 -8.12 -11.04
N GLY A 466 -12.21 -8.02 -9.75
CA GLY A 466 -12.88 -8.79 -8.70
C GLY A 466 -14.38 -8.50 -8.59
N ALA A 467 -14.78 -7.24 -8.80
CA ALA A 467 -16.18 -6.84 -8.83
C ALA A 467 -16.89 -7.16 -10.17
N GLY A 468 -16.14 -7.54 -11.23
CA GLY A 468 -16.68 -7.67 -12.59
C GLY A 468 -17.22 -6.35 -13.13
N CYS A 469 -16.53 -5.24 -12.84
CA CYS A 469 -16.86 -3.88 -13.22
C CYS A 469 -15.98 -3.41 -14.39
N ASP A 470 -16.51 -2.52 -15.25
CA ASP A 470 -15.65 -1.78 -16.18
C ASP A 470 -14.67 -0.92 -15.40
N HIS A 471 -13.38 -1.08 -15.70
CA HIS A 471 -12.32 -0.42 -14.97
C HIS A 471 -12.43 1.12 -15.00
N MET A 472 -12.71 1.70 -16.16
CA MET A 472 -12.84 3.16 -16.27
C MET A 472 -14.12 3.68 -15.60
N ALA A 473 -15.18 2.91 -15.57
CA ALA A 473 -16.39 3.25 -14.82
C ALA A 473 -16.11 3.25 -13.32
N HIS A 474 -15.34 2.28 -12.82
CA HIS A 474 -14.87 2.24 -11.43
C HIS A 474 -14.04 3.48 -11.09
N VAL A 475 -12.95 3.74 -11.83
CA VAL A 475 -12.07 4.90 -11.60
C VAL A 475 -12.84 6.21 -11.62
N ASN A 476 -13.71 6.42 -12.61
CA ASN A 476 -14.50 7.66 -12.73
C ASN A 476 -15.48 7.87 -11.57
N THR A 477 -15.98 6.80 -10.96
CA THR A 477 -16.88 6.91 -9.79
C THR A 477 -16.12 7.09 -8.49
N GLN A 478 -14.99 6.40 -8.31
CA GLN A 478 -14.14 6.45 -7.12
C GLN A 478 -13.39 7.77 -6.98
N LEU A 479 -12.93 8.35 -8.09
CA LEU A 479 -12.15 9.59 -8.12
C LEU A 479 -12.79 10.71 -7.27
N TRP A 480 -14.10 10.87 -7.33
CA TRP A 480 -14.80 11.91 -6.57
C TRP A 480 -14.78 11.67 -5.07
N TYR A 481 -14.84 10.42 -4.64
CA TYR A 481 -14.71 10.04 -3.23
C TYR A 481 -13.26 10.25 -2.75
N GLY A 482 -12.28 9.82 -3.57
CA GLY A 482 -10.87 10.01 -3.28
C GLY A 482 -10.47 11.47 -3.14
N LEU A 483 -10.89 12.34 -4.08
CA LEU A 483 -10.61 13.77 -4.04
C LEU A 483 -11.31 14.49 -2.87
N ALA A 484 -12.54 14.11 -2.55
CA ALA A 484 -13.26 14.68 -1.40
C ALA A 484 -12.50 14.39 -0.10
N VAL A 485 -12.12 13.14 0.14
CA VAL A 485 -11.34 12.74 1.32
C VAL A 485 -9.94 13.39 1.29
N ALA A 486 -9.30 13.54 0.12
CA ALA A 486 -8.00 14.21 0.00
C ALA A 486 -8.06 15.68 0.41
N ALA A 487 -9.14 16.39 0.07
CA ALA A 487 -9.35 17.77 0.52
C ALA A 487 -9.47 17.85 2.05
N ASP A 488 -10.20 16.93 2.67
CA ASP A 488 -10.34 16.87 4.13
C ASP A 488 -9.01 16.50 4.80
N CYS A 489 -8.22 15.60 4.21
CA CYS A 489 -6.86 15.26 4.67
C CYS A 489 -5.92 16.47 4.60
N THR A 490 -6.04 17.32 3.58
CA THR A 490 -5.27 18.56 3.47
C THR A 490 -5.51 19.45 4.69
N VAL A 491 -6.76 19.61 5.11
CA VAL A 491 -7.10 20.34 6.34
C VAL A 491 -6.50 19.67 7.57
N CYS A 492 -6.57 18.32 7.65
CA CYS A 492 -5.98 17.60 8.78
C CYS A 492 -4.47 17.80 8.87
N TYR A 493 -3.72 17.70 7.75
CA TYR A 493 -2.26 17.90 7.74
C TYR A 493 -1.84 19.36 7.96
N LEU A 494 -2.70 20.35 7.67
CA LEU A 494 -2.46 21.74 8.05
C LEU A 494 -2.59 21.97 9.56
N LEU A 495 -3.56 21.33 10.20
CA LEU A 495 -3.86 21.51 11.61
C LEU A 495 -2.99 20.66 12.55
N ALA A 496 -2.61 19.45 12.13
CA ALA A 496 -1.98 18.48 12.99
C ALA A 496 -0.63 18.93 13.59
N PRO A 497 0.28 19.63 12.87
CA PRO A 497 1.53 20.13 13.45
C PRO A 497 1.30 21.15 14.55
N ALA A 498 0.33 22.05 14.37
CA ALA A 498 0.03 23.10 15.35
C ALA A 498 -0.67 22.55 16.61
N LEU A 499 -1.45 21.47 16.47
CA LEU A 499 -2.19 20.87 17.59
C LEU A 499 -1.39 19.81 18.35
N GLY A 500 -0.29 19.31 17.79
CA GLY A 500 0.58 18.34 18.42
C GLY A 500 -0.05 16.97 18.68
N ASN A 501 -1.24 16.68 18.12
CA ASN A 501 -1.92 15.41 18.28
C ASN A 501 -2.75 15.05 17.03
N PRO A 502 -3.00 13.74 16.73
CA PRO A 502 -3.73 13.31 15.55
C PRO A 502 -5.27 13.38 15.72
N TRP A 503 -5.78 13.34 16.95
CA TRP A 503 -7.18 13.03 17.22
C TRP A 503 -8.12 14.19 16.89
N VAL A 504 -7.71 15.43 17.19
CA VAL A 504 -8.52 16.61 16.87
C VAL A 504 -8.61 16.84 15.37
N PRO A 505 -7.50 16.85 14.59
CA PRO A 505 -7.58 16.91 13.13
C PRO A 505 -8.39 15.77 12.52
N LEU A 506 -8.25 14.55 13.03
CA LEU A 506 -9.02 13.39 12.57
C LEU A 506 -10.53 13.58 12.83
N ALA A 507 -10.91 14.08 14.01
CA ALA A 507 -12.32 14.38 14.33
C ALA A 507 -12.90 15.47 13.42
N ILE A 508 -12.11 16.52 13.12
CA ILE A 508 -12.50 17.55 12.16
C ILE A 508 -12.68 16.94 10.76
N GLY A 509 -11.72 16.14 10.29
CA GLY A 509 -11.81 15.44 9.00
C GLY A 509 -13.05 14.54 8.93
N ALA A 510 -13.33 13.75 9.98
CA ALA A 510 -14.52 12.90 10.04
C ALA A 510 -15.82 13.72 10.01
N ALA A 511 -15.85 14.88 10.65
CA ALA A 511 -16.98 15.79 10.59
C ALA A 511 -17.17 16.39 9.18
N LEU A 512 -16.07 16.75 8.49
CA LEU A 512 -16.10 17.25 7.11
C LEU A 512 -16.63 16.19 6.16
N VAL A 513 -16.08 14.97 6.18
CA VAL A 513 -16.55 13.82 5.37
C VAL A 513 -18.04 13.57 5.64
N THR A 514 -18.47 13.59 6.90
CA THR A 514 -19.87 13.38 7.27
C THR A 514 -20.76 14.50 6.72
N GLY A 515 -20.32 15.75 6.86
CA GLY A 515 -20.99 16.92 6.31
C GLY A 515 -21.15 16.84 4.79
N GLN A 516 -20.11 16.44 4.06
CA GLN A 516 -20.14 16.26 2.61
C GLN A 516 -21.16 15.19 2.21
N VAL A 517 -21.15 14.01 2.83
CA VAL A 517 -22.10 12.93 2.53
C VAL A 517 -23.54 13.37 2.85
N LEU A 518 -23.74 14.15 3.89
CA LEU A 518 -25.08 14.60 4.26
C LEU A 518 -25.57 15.82 3.44
N SER A 519 -24.70 16.75 3.04
CA SER A 519 -25.06 17.99 2.33
C SER A 519 -25.13 17.80 0.81
N LEU A 520 -24.24 17.02 0.19
CA LEU A 520 -24.22 16.78 -1.26
C LEU A 520 -25.45 16.02 -1.77
N ILE A 521 -26.24 15.45 -0.87
CA ILE A 521 -27.52 14.80 -1.19
C ILE A 521 -28.54 15.80 -1.75
N HIS A 522 -28.57 17.02 -1.24
CA HIS A 522 -29.51 18.05 -1.73
C HIS A 522 -29.19 18.50 -3.17
N ILE A 523 -27.97 18.28 -3.64
CA ILE A 523 -27.56 18.60 -5.01
C ILE A 523 -27.86 17.46 -5.99
N SER A 524 -27.96 16.22 -5.51
CA SER A 524 -28.22 15.04 -6.34
C SER A 524 -29.70 14.63 -6.44
N GLU A 525 -30.59 15.15 -5.58
CA GLU A 525 -32.03 15.02 -5.76
C GLU A 525 -32.53 16.17 -6.67
N PRO A 526 -32.91 15.90 -7.94
CA PRO A 526 -33.70 16.87 -8.68
C PRO A 526 -35.02 17.01 -7.92
N THR A 527 -35.30 18.22 -7.51
CA THR A 527 -36.55 18.69 -6.88
C THR A 527 -37.77 17.79 -7.11
N ARG A 528 -38.15 17.03 -6.09
CA ARG A 528 -39.47 16.35 -6.02
C ARG A 528 -40.65 17.32 -5.87
N HIS A 529 -40.45 18.60 -6.16
CA HIS A 529 -41.46 19.66 -6.02
C HIS A 529 -41.79 20.36 -7.36
N ALA A 530 -41.69 19.63 -8.48
CA ALA A 530 -42.22 20.11 -9.76
C ALA A 530 -42.91 18.96 -10.49
N GLN A 531 -44.02 18.46 -9.92
CA GLN A 531 -45.16 17.87 -10.60
C GLN A 531 -46.42 18.11 -9.78
#